data_7b31caa5937ec41b33ad79f9318050b8
#
_entry.id   7b31caa5937ec41b33ad79f9318050b8
#
_cell.length_a   1.000
_cell.length_b   1.000
_cell.length_c   1.000
_cell.angle_alpha   90.00
_cell.angle_beta   90.00
_cell.angle_gamma   90.00
#
_symmetry.space_group_name_H-M   'P 1'
#
loop_
_entity.id
_entity.type
_entity.pdbx_description
1 polymer ?
#
loop_
_entity_poly.entity_id
_entity_poly.type
_entity_poly.pdbx_seq_one_letter_code
_entity_poly.pdbx_strand_id
1 'polypeptide(L)'
;MKDLYVKSLPLKDVILDLSKEFSCGIIEHCDEFILEIPKEFGNGFIRGINFGKGLGVIEYNCSFKEDLQIHFSLSQVHPLKFIFCSEGSMKHCFEELEQANTIETYQNVLVASRDFNGHILHFEANIKVHINSLEINRQEFANYYHCSLSKFDHPLKPLLQDVDAKKLFYYQGNYSLQTADIISEMNTDLFSDFLRALKLESQALNMLCVQIDQYADDLKISKNQSVIRKQEIDKIVDITQRITDDLSVTYTVQELAD
;
A
#
# COMPACT_ATOMS: atom_id res chain seq x y z
N MET A 1 -2.33 -12.94 -20.27
CA MET A 1 -2.89 -12.31 -19.04
C MET A 1 -3.43 -13.42 -18.15
N LYS A 2 -3.07 -13.41 -16.88
CA LYS A 2 -3.50 -14.42 -15.90
C LYS A 2 -4.40 -13.75 -14.86
N ASP A 3 -5.51 -14.42 -14.53
CA ASP A 3 -6.42 -13.97 -13.48
C ASP A 3 -6.26 -14.85 -12.25
N LEU A 4 -6.13 -14.22 -11.07
CA LEU A 4 -6.06 -14.86 -9.77
C LEU A 4 -7.25 -14.39 -8.92
N TYR A 5 -7.78 -15.26 -8.07
CA TYR A 5 -8.97 -14.98 -7.29
C TYR A 5 -8.71 -15.12 -5.79
N VAL A 6 -8.96 -14.04 -5.07
CA VAL A 6 -8.92 -13.99 -3.60
C VAL A 6 -10.34 -13.89 -3.08
N LYS A 7 -10.75 -14.84 -2.24
CA LYS A 7 -12.12 -14.96 -1.74
C LYS A 7 -12.21 -14.91 -0.22
N SER A 8 -11.09 -14.77 0.46
CA SER A 8 -10.98 -14.95 1.90
C SER A 8 -10.41 -13.71 2.59
N LEU A 9 -10.73 -13.58 3.88
CA LEU A 9 -10.13 -12.72 4.90
C LEU A 9 -9.93 -13.58 6.15
N PRO A 10 -9.00 -13.29 7.05
CA PRO A 10 -8.05 -12.17 7.11
C PRO A 10 -6.83 -12.35 6.18
N LEU A 11 -5.79 -11.53 6.37
CA LEU A 11 -4.61 -11.49 5.49
C LEU A 11 -3.90 -12.84 5.31
N LYS A 12 -3.87 -13.71 6.33
CA LYS A 12 -3.37 -15.08 6.18
C LYS A 12 -4.10 -15.83 5.06
N ASP A 13 -5.41 -15.75 5.06
CA ASP A 13 -6.24 -16.47 4.08
C ASP A 13 -6.14 -15.85 2.70
N VAL A 14 -5.90 -14.53 2.59
CA VAL A 14 -5.55 -13.85 1.33
C VAL A 14 -4.28 -14.47 0.72
N ILE A 15 -3.21 -14.60 1.51
CA ILE A 15 -1.95 -15.19 1.05
C ILE A 15 -2.11 -16.67 0.73
N LEU A 16 -2.95 -17.40 1.49
CA LEU A 16 -3.29 -18.81 1.21
C LEU A 16 -4.07 -18.97 -0.10
N ASP A 17 -5.01 -18.09 -0.41
CA ASP A 17 -5.73 -18.14 -1.68
C ASP A 17 -4.78 -17.88 -2.85
N LEU A 18 -3.90 -16.87 -2.75
CA LEU A 18 -2.87 -16.62 -3.75
C LEU A 18 -1.91 -17.82 -3.91
N SER A 19 -1.55 -18.50 -2.80
CA SER A 19 -0.67 -19.67 -2.88
C SER A 19 -1.30 -20.84 -3.64
N LYS A 20 -2.62 -21.05 -3.51
CA LYS A 20 -3.36 -22.04 -4.28
C LYS A 20 -3.37 -21.69 -5.76
N GLU A 21 -3.63 -20.41 -6.10
CA GLU A 21 -3.64 -19.92 -7.48
C GLU A 21 -2.27 -20.05 -8.18
N PHE A 22 -1.18 -19.87 -7.44
CA PHE A 22 0.19 -20.09 -7.91
C PHE A 22 0.66 -21.55 -7.78
N SER A 23 -0.12 -22.43 -7.13
CA SER A 23 0.25 -23.80 -6.81
C SER A 23 1.59 -23.92 -6.06
N CYS A 24 1.83 -23.02 -5.11
CA CYS A 24 3.05 -23.00 -4.31
C CYS A 24 2.73 -22.96 -2.80
N GLY A 25 3.76 -23.19 -1.96
CA GLY A 25 3.64 -23.07 -0.51
C GLY A 25 3.81 -21.63 -0.03
N ILE A 26 3.53 -21.42 1.24
CA ILE A 26 3.82 -20.18 1.95
C ILE A 26 4.85 -20.43 3.06
N ILE A 27 5.61 -19.40 3.42
CA ILE A 27 6.43 -19.36 4.62
C ILE A 27 5.61 -18.62 5.68
N GLU A 28 5.40 -19.26 6.84
CA GLU A 28 4.68 -18.66 7.96
C GLU A 28 5.64 -18.45 9.12
N HIS A 29 5.70 -17.22 9.61
CA HIS A 29 6.49 -16.86 10.79
C HIS A 29 5.67 -15.92 11.68
N CYS A 30 5.12 -16.44 12.78
CA CYS A 30 4.18 -15.72 13.64
C CYS A 30 2.98 -15.16 12.84
N ASP A 31 2.82 -13.83 12.82
CA ASP A 31 1.74 -13.12 12.09
C ASP A 31 2.17 -12.62 10.70
N GLU A 32 3.28 -13.14 10.18
CA GLU A 32 3.82 -12.84 8.86
C GLU A 32 3.71 -14.06 7.94
N PHE A 33 3.19 -13.85 6.75
CA PHE A 33 2.91 -14.88 5.75
C PHE A 33 3.52 -14.46 4.43
N ILE A 34 4.47 -15.23 3.90
CA ILE A 34 5.22 -14.89 2.70
C ILE A 34 4.95 -15.93 1.62
N LEU A 35 4.57 -15.47 0.44
CA LEU A 35 4.47 -16.24 -0.77
C LEU A 35 5.58 -15.80 -1.73
N GLU A 36 6.55 -16.68 -1.98
CA GLU A 36 7.53 -16.45 -3.04
C GLU A 36 6.91 -16.70 -4.41
N ILE A 37 7.06 -15.76 -5.33
CA ILE A 37 6.52 -15.91 -6.69
C ILE A 37 7.29 -17.04 -7.42
N PRO A 38 6.61 -18.11 -7.86
CA PRO A 38 7.27 -19.18 -8.59
C PRO A 38 7.91 -18.67 -9.88
N LYS A 39 9.10 -19.18 -10.20
CA LYS A 39 9.93 -18.72 -11.33
C LYS A 39 9.23 -18.77 -12.69
N GLU A 40 8.25 -19.66 -12.85
CA GLU A 40 7.43 -19.73 -14.06
C GLU A 40 6.55 -18.49 -14.24
N PHE A 41 6.07 -17.87 -13.15
CA PHE A 41 5.19 -16.71 -13.20
C PHE A 41 5.94 -15.38 -13.08
N GLY A 42 7.09 -15.35 -12.38
CA GLY A 42 7.81 -14.12 -12.16
C GLY A 42 8.95 -14.22 -11.17
N ASN A 43 9.17 -13.15 -10.41
CA ASN A 43 10.17 -13.06 -9.35
C ASN A 43 9.65 -12.22 -8.19
N GLY A 44 10.27 -12.40 -7.01
CA GLY A 44 9.95 -11.64 -5.81
C GLY A 44 8.95 -12.35 -4.92
N PHE A 45 8.21 -11.59 -4.13
CA PHE A 45 7.28 -12.15 -3.14
C PHE A 45 6.04 -11.27 -2.94
N ILE A 46 5.00 -11.89 -2.36
CA ILE A 46 3.85 -11.19 -1.76
C ILE A 46 3.86 -11.56 -0.28
N ARG A 47 3.78 -10.56 0.60
CA ARG A 47 3.85 -10.73 2.04
C ARG A 47 2.62 -10.13 2.70
N GLY A 48 1.97 -10.88 3.58
CA GLY A 48 0.92 -10.38 4.47
C GLY A 48 1.42 -10.33 5.90
N ILE A 49 1.18 -9.23 6.62
CA ILE A 49 1.51 -9.07 8.03
C ILE A 49 0.26 -8.61 8.77
N ASN A 50 -0.09 -9.32 9.85
CA ASN A 50 -1.24 -8.97 10.67
C ASN A 50 -0.77 -8.40 12.02
N PHE A 51 -1.15 -7.15 12.34
CA PHE A 51 -0.75 -6.47 13.57
C PHE A 51 -1.82 -6.53 14.68
N GLY A 52 -2.97 -7.18 14.41
CA GLY A 52 -4.13 -7.10 15.31
C GLY A 52 -4.84 -5.73 15.25
N LYS A 53 -5.82 -5.52 16.14
CA LYS A 53 -6.60 -4.27 16.21
C LYS A 53 -7.29 -3.88 14.89
N GLY A 54 -7.47 -4.84 14.01
CA GLY A 54 -8.00 -4.63 12.66
C GLY A 54 -7.01 -4.00 11.68
N LEU A 55 -5.72 -4.06 11.95
CA LEU A 55 -4.67 -3.48 11.10
C LEU A 55 -3.77 -4.58 10.53
N GLY A 56 -3.46 -4.48 9.25
CA GLY A 56 -2.47 -5.33 8.60
C GLY A 56 -1.88 -4.66 7.35
N VAL A 57 -0.88 -5.29 6.77
CA VAL A 57 -0.23 -4.82 5.54
C VAL A 57 -0.09 -5.98 4.57
N ILE A 58 -0.42 -5.74 3.30
CA ILE A 58 0.01 -6.58 2.19
C ILE A 58 1.10 -5.83 1.43
N GLU A 59 2.24 -6.47 1.26
CA GLU A 59 3.35 -5.99 0.45
C GLU A 59 3.48 -6.83 -0.82
N TYR A 60 3.55 -6.17 -1.96
CA TYR A 60 3.88 -6.75 -3.25
C TYR A 60 5.27 -6.25 -3.65
N ASN A 61 6.28 -7.09 -3.56
CA ASN A 61 7.63 -6.80 -4.04
C ASN A 61 8.01 -7.85 -5.08
N CYS A 62 7.54 -7.62 -6.30
CA CYS A 62 7.56 -8.65 -7.32
C CYS A 62 7.53 -8.08 -8.75
N SER A 63 7.74 -8.96 -9.71
CA SER A 63 7.48 -8.73 -11.13
C SER A 63 6.91 -10.00 -11.75
N PHE A 64 6.01 -9.86 -12.72
CA PHE A 64 5.38 -10.98 -13.41
C PHE A 64 5.83 -11.03 -14.87
N LYS A 65 5.94 -12.25 -15.44
CA LYS A 65 6.34 -12.45 -16.84
C LYS A 65 5.22 -12.10 -17.83
N GLU A 66 3.98 -12.16 -17.38
CA GLU A 66 2.78 -11.82 -18.14
C GLU A 66 1.93 -10.83 -17.35
N ASP A 67 1.04 -10.11 -18.03
CA ASP A 67 0.02 -9.30 -17.35
C ASP A 67 -0.80 -10.18 -16.40
N LEU A 68 -0.97 -9.70 -15.17
CA LEU A 68 -1.64 -10.43 -14.11
C LEU A 68 -2.70 -9.56 -13.45
N GLN A 69 -3.87 -10.12 -13.20
CA GLN A 69 -4.93 -9.49 -12.42
C GLN A 69 -5.21 -10.29 -11.16
N ILE A 70 -5.34 -9.59 -10.04
CA ILE A 70 -5.80 -10.17 -8.77
C ILE A 70 -7.19 -9.63 -8.48
N HIS A 71 -8.18 -10.51 -8.51
CA HIS A 71 -9.59 -10.21 -8.25
C HIS A 71 -9.89 -10.50 -6.78
N PHE A 72 -10.28 -9.48 -6.04
CA PHE A 72 -10.72 -9.59 -4.65
C PHE A 72 -12.24 -9.60 -4.61
N SER A 73 -12.83 -10.79 -4.60
CA SER A 73 -14.28 -11.01 -4.59
C SER A 73 -14.70 -11.66 -3.28
N LEU A 74 -14.81 -10.86 -2.23
CA LEU A 74 -15.05 -11.34 -0.88
C LEU A 74 -16.54 -11.49 -0.59
N SER A 75 -16.91 -12.49 0.21
CA SER A 75 -18.24 -12.62 0.81
C SER A 75 -18.43 -11.81 2.10
N GLN A 76 -17.43 -11.03 2.48
CA GLN A 76 -17.37 -10.19 3.68
C GLN A 76 -17.08 -8.75 3.30
N VAL A 77 -17.24 -7.84 4.26
CA VAL A 77 -16.90 -6.42 4.08
C VAL A 77 -15.41 -6.27 3.75
N HIS A 78 -15.13 -5.66 2.62
CA HIS A 78 -13.75 -5.37 2.20
C HIS A 78 -13.06 -4.40 3.17
N PRO A 79 -11.77 -4.58 3.48
CA PRO A 79 -11.02 -3.63 4.27
C PRO A 79 -10.95 -2.27 3.58
N LEU A 80 -10.81 -1.20 4.37
CA LEU A 80 -10.36 0.07 3.87
C LEU A 80 -8.86 -0.03 3.61
N LYS A 81 -8.42 0.35 2.42
CA LYS A 81 -7.03 0.21 1.98
C LYS A 81 -6.37 1.57 1.81
N PHE A 82 -5.17 1.66 2.35
CA PHE A 82 -4.24 2.76 2.15
C PHE A 82 -3.04 2.21 1.35
N ILE A 83 -3.05 2.46 0.05
CA ILE A 83 -2.08 1.89 -0.88
C ILE A 83 -0.99 2.92 -1.14
N PHE A 84 0.26 2.48 -1.13
CA PHE A 84 1.41 3.28 -1.55
C PHE A 84 2.29 2.47 -2.50
N CYS A 85 2.67 3.10 -3.60
CA CYS A 85 3.60 2.54 -4.57
C CYS A 85 4.98 3.18 -4.40
N SER A 86 5.98 2.41 -3.97
CA SER A 86 7.36 2.89 -3.83
C SER A 86 8.23 2.62 -5.06
N GLU A 87 7.87 1.64 -5.90
CA GLU A 87 8.58 1.32 -7.15
C GLU A 87 7.58 0.81 -8.20
N GLY A 88 7.76 1.22 -9.44
CA GLY A 88 6.93 0.80 -10.57
C GLY A 88 5.56 1.48 -10.61
N SER A 89 4.58 0.74 -11.09
CA SER A 89 3.18 1.17 -11.14
C SER A 89 2.24 -0.03 -11.20
N MET A 90 1.00 0.16 -10.77
CA MET A 90 -0.08 -0.80 -10.99
C MET A 90 -1.38 -0.09 -11.32
N LYS A 91 -2.38 -0.82 -11.82
CA LYS A 91 -3.72 -0.28 -12.02
C LYS A 91 -4.70 -0.89 -11.02
N HIS A 92 -5.61 -0.06 -10.56
CA HIS A 92 -6.72 -0.45 -9.68
C HIS A 92 -8.04 -0.13 -10.38
N CYS A 93 -9.00 -1.04 -10.32
CA CYS A 93 -10.39 -0.78 -10.67
C CYS A 93 -11.33 -1.48 -9.68
N PHE A 94 -12.58 -0.97 -9.59
CA PHE A 94 -13.65 -1.69 -8.93
C PHE A 94 -14.33 -2.63 -9.93
N GLU A 95 -14.77 -3.81 -9.48
CA GLU A 95 -15.47 -4.78 -10.35
C GLU A 95 -16.71 -4.19 -11.02
N GLU A 96 -17.40 -3.27 -10.34
CA GLU A 96 -18.61 -2.60 -10.87
C GLU A 96 -18.32 -1.40 -11.81
N LEU A 97 -17.04 -0.99 -11.95
CA LEU A 97 -16.65 0.16 -12.76
C LEU A 97 -15.61 -0.26 -13.80
N GLU A 98 -15.81 0.13 -15.06
CA GLU A 98 -14.85 -0.14 -16.14
C GLU A 98 -13.57 0.72 -16.05
N GLN A 99 -13.61 1.79 -15.22
CA GLN A 99 -12.51 2.73 -15.13
C GLN A 99 -11.37 2.17 -14.28
N ALA A 100 -10.21 1.96 -14.90
CA ALA A 100 -8.97 1.64 -14.21
C ALA A 100 -8.19 2.92 -13.91
N ASN A 101 -7.70 3.03 -12.67
CA ASN A 101 -6.86 4.13 -12.21
C ASN A 101 -5.42 3.64 -12.06
N THR A 102 -4.47 4.32 -12.70
CA THR A 102 -3.05 4.00 -12.54
C THR A 102 -2.52 4.61 -11.26
N ILE A 103 -1.88 3.79 -10.44
CA ILE A 103 -1.16 4.21 -9.23
C ILE A 103 0.33 4.26 -9.60
N GLU A 104 0.90 5.44 -9.56
CA GLU A 104 2.28 5.68 -9.93
C GLU A 104 3.23 5.63 -8.72
N THR A 105 4.52 5.53 -8.99
CA THR A 105 5.57 5.61 -7.96
C THR A 105 5.40 6.86 -7.08
N TYR A 106 5.52 6.68 -5.76
CA TYR A 106 5.35 7.67 -4.68
C TYR A 106 3.93 8.20 -4.47
N GLN A 107 2.92 7.60 -5.09
CA GLN A 107 1.54 7.99 -4.85
C GLN A 107 0.90 7.22 -3.68
N ASN A 108 0.14 7.97 -2.87
CA ASN A 108 -0.82 7.46 -1.90
C ASN A 108 -2.20 7.33 -2.54
N VAL A 109 -2.86 6.20 -2.33
CA VAL A 109 -4.22 5.97 -2.80
C VAL A 109 -5.05 5.35 -1.69
N LEU A 110 -6.25 5.89 -1.46
CA LEU A 110 -7.22 5.35 -0.51
C LEU A 110 -8.36 4.68 -1.28
N VAL A 111 -8.66 3.44 -0.92
CA VAL A 111 -9.68 2.63 -1.57
C VAL A 111 -10.63 2.04 -0.55
N ALA A 112 -11.93 2.24 -0.75
CA ALA A 112 -12.98 1.52 -0.03
C ALA A 112 -14.00 0.99 -1.03
N SER A 113 -14.16 -0.31 -1.08
CA SER A 113 -15.23 -0.97 -1.82
C SER A 113 -16.55 -0.85 -1.06
N ARG A 114 -17.65 -0.84 -1.80
CA ARG A 114 -18.99 -0.79 -1.26
C ARG A 114 -19.59 -2.20 -1.16
N ASP A 115 -20.21 -2.50 -0.04
CA ASP A 115 -20.86 -3.80 0.24
C ASP A 115 -19.87 -4.97 -0.01
N PHE A 116 -20.22 -5.89 -0.90
CA PHE A 116 -19.41 -7.05 -1.31
C PHE A 116 -18.74 -6.84 -2.68
N ASN A 117 -18.85 -5.63 -3.26
CA ASN A 117 -18.23 -5.34 -4.55
C ASN A 117 -16.71 -5.42 -4.46
N GLY A 118 -16.14 -6.22 -5.34
CA GLY A 118 -14.72 -6.47 -5.39
C GLY A 118 -13.93 -5.33 -6.01
N HIS A 119 -12.64 -5.51 -5.96
CA HIS A 119 -11.70 -4.67 -6.70
C HIS A 119 -10.63 -5.53 -7.35
N ILE A 120 -10.01 -5.01 -8.39
CA ILE A 120 -9.03 -5.71 -9.21
C ILE A 120 -7.74 -4.90 -9.18
N LEU A 121 -6.63 -5.58 -8.86
CA LEU A 121 -5.28 -5.04 -9.04
C LEU A 121 -4.69 -5.63 -10.32
N HIS A 122 -4.21 -4.78 -11.21
CA HIS A 122 -3.59 -5.19 -12.46
C HIS A 122 -2.10 -4.82 -12.45
N PHE A 123 -1.25 -5.83 -12.65
CA PHE A 123 0.20 -5.76 -12.76
C PHE A 123 0.60 -5.99 -14.22
N GLU A 124 1.34 -5.04 -14.79
CA GLU A 124 1.85 -5.14 -16.17
C GLU A 124 3.06 -6.08 -16.23
N ALA A 125 3.17 -6.83 -17.33
CA ALA A 125 4.26 -7.76 -17.55
C ALA A 125 5.63 -7.09 -17.49
N ASN A 126 6.58 -7.75 -16.83
CA ASN A 126 7.98 -7.33 -16.69
C ASN A 126 8.21 -5.97 -16.00
N ILE A 127 7.18 -5.40 -15.38
CA ILE A 127 7.34 -4.24 -14.51
C ILE A 127 7.60 -4.73 -13.09
N LYS A 128 8.73 -4.33 -12.52
CA LYS A 128 8.99 -4.53 -11.09
C LYS A 128 8.16 -3.56 -10.31
N VAL A 129 7.47 -4.06 -9.29
CA VAL A 129 6.67 -3.23 -8.40
C VAL A 129 7.08 -3.45 -6.95
N HIS A 130 7.03 -2.36 -6.17
CA HIS A 130 7.06 -2.43 -4.72
C HIS A 130 5.90 -1.59 -4.18
N ILE A 131 4.87 -2.28 -3.71
CA ILE A 131 3.60 -1.69 -3.30
C ILE A 131 3.25 -2.19 -1.90
N ASN A 132 2.88 -1.28 -1.04
CA ASN A 132 2.38 -1.57 0.30
C ASN A 132 0.90 -1.16 0.39
N SER A 133 0.05 -2.10 0.72
CA SER A 133 -1.36 -1.88 1.01
C SER A 133 -1.60 -2.08 2.50
N LEU A 134 -1.74 -0.99 3.24
CA LEU A 134 -2.18 -1.03 4.63
C LEU A 134 -3.70 -1.24 4.63
N GLU A 135 -4.15 -2.27 5.33
CA GLU A 135 -5.54 -2.71 5.32
C GLU A 135 -6.17 -2.57 6.70
N ILE A 136 -7.35 -1.95 6.73
CA ILE A 136 -8.10 -1.73 7.96
C ILE A 136 -9.40 -2.52 7.90
N ASN A 137 -9.53 -3.54 8.77
CA ASN A 137 -10.84 -4.07 9.15
C ASN A 137 -11.56 -3.00 9.97
N ARG A 138 -12.51 -2.31 9.35
CA ARG A 138 -13.14 -1.12 9.94
C ARG A 138 -13.89 -1.44 11.23
N GLN A 139 -14.50 -2.62 11.36
CA GLN A 139 -15.23 -3.02 12.56
C GLN A 139 -14.29 -3.21 13.76
N GLU A 140 -13.21 -3.96 13.58
CA GLU A 140 -12.23 -4.21 14.65
C GLU A 140 -11.49 -2.93 15.03
N PHE A 141 -11.07 -2.16 14.04
CA PHE A 141 -10.37 -0.89 14.22
C PHE A 141 -11.23 0.14 14.95
N ALA A 142 -12.48 0.33 14.51
CA ALA A 142 -13.42 1.25 15.16
C ALA A 142 -13.74 0.85 16.59
N ASN A 143 -13.87 -0.45 16.87
CA ASN A 143 -14.08 -0.97 18.22
C ASN A 143 -12.87 -0.69 19.13
N TYR A 144 -11.66 -0.94 18.63
CA TYR A 144 -10.44 -0.73 19.42
C TYR A 144 -10.18 0.75 19.70
N TYR A 145 -10.31 1.61 18.69
CA TYR A 145 -10.05 3.05 18.78
C TYR A 145 -11.30 3.89 19.06
N HIS A 146 -12.40 3.30 19.55
CA HIS A 146 -13.71 3.97 19.67
C HIS A 146 -13.66 5.32 20.39
N CYS A 147 -12.89 5.42 21.48
CA CYS A 147 -12.78 6.65 22.28
C CYS A 147 -12.08 7.79 21.52
N SER A 148 -10.92 7.50 20.92
CA SER A 148 -10.17 8.50 20.15
C SER A 148 -10.86 8.82 18.82
N LEU A 149 -11.38 7.82 18.12
CA LEU A 149 -12.11 7.99 16.87
C LEU A 149 -13.39 8.82 17.04
N SER A 150 -14.06 8.72 18.19
CA SER A 150 -15.25 9.55 18.49
C SER A 150 -14.93 11.04 18.52
N LYS A 151 -13.73 11.41 18.99
CA LYS A 151 -13.21 12.79 19.08
C LYS A 151 -12.41 13.24 17.87
N PHE A 152 -12.17 12.36 16.93
CA PHE A 152 -11.39 12.64 15.74
C PHE A 152 -12.14 13.59 14.81
N ASP A 153 -11.65 14.82 14.68
CA ASP A 153 -12.19 15.85 13.78
C ASP A 153 -11.40 15.87 12.48
N HIS A 154 -11.81 15.00 11.54
CA HIS A 154 -11.05 14.79 10.31
C HIS A 154 -11.98 14.34 9.16
N PRO A 155 -11.71 14.76 7.89
CA PRO A 155 -12.53 14.38 6.74
C PRO A 155 -12.67 12.87 6.50
N LEU A 156 -11.69 12.06 6.89
CA LEU A 156 -11.74 10.59 6.76
C LEU A 156 -12.56 9.89 7.87
N LYS A 157 -12.95 10.59 8.94
CA LYS A 157 -13.72 9.99 10.03
C LYS A 157 -14.95 9.22 9.54
N PRO A 158 -15.79 9.76 8.63
CA PRO A 158 -16.97 9.04 8.15
C PRO A 158 -16.64 7.75 7.39
N LEU A 159 -15.44 7.64 6.80
CA LEU A 159 -14.97 6.45 6.09
C LEU A 159 -14.43 5.40 7.06
N LEU A 160 -13.67 5.82 8.08
CA LEU A 160 -13.18 4.95 9.15
C LEU A 160 -14.31 4.37 10.02
N GLN A 161 -15.44 5.08 10.12
CA GLN A 161 -16.63 4.64 10.86
C GLN A 161 -17.66 3.88 9.99
N ASP A 162 -17.42 3.75 8.69
CA ASP A 162 -18.30 3.03 7.77
C ASP A 162 -18.05 1.51 7.85
N VAL A 163 -18.39 0.94 8.99
CA VAL A 163 -18.12 -0.48 9.31
C VAL A 163 -18.89 -1.46 8.42
N ASP A 164 -19.99 -1.03 7.85
CA ASP A 164 -20.81 -1.83 6.93
C ASP A 164 -20.41 -1.66 5.46
N ALA A 165 -19.37 -0.88 5.17
CA ALA A 165 -18.90 -0.59 3.80
C ALA A 165 -20.00 -0.08 2.85
N LYS A 166 -20.77 0.91 3.28
CA LYS A 166 -21.83 1.49 2.45
C LYS A 166 -21.34 2.47 1.38
N LYS A 167 -20.08 2.93 1.52
CA LYS A 167 -19.51 3.96 0.66
C LYS A 167 -18.45 3.36 -0.26
N LEU A 168 -18.68 3.51 -1.57
CA LEU A 168 -17.61 3.36 -2.55
C LEU A 168 -16.74 4.61 -2.50
N PHE A 169 -15.42 4.44 -2.36
CA PHE A 169 -14.51 5.56 -2.24
C PHE A 169 -13.19 5.25 -2.94
N TYR A 170 -12.73 6.19 -3.74
CA TYR A 170 -11.41 6.20 -4.34
C TYR A 170 -10.83 7.61 -4.24
N TYR A 171 -9.65 7.72 -3.70
CA TYR A 171 -8.91 8.96 -3.64
C TYR A 171 -7.46 8.70 -4.07
N GLN A 172 -6.98 9.46 -5.01
CA GLN A 172 -5.58 9.44 -5.47
C GLN A 172 -4.91 10.70 -4.98
N GLY A 173 -4.01 10.53 -4.04
CA GLY A 173 -3.26 11.61 -3.40
C GLY A 173 -2.08 12.11 -4.23
N ASN A 174 -1.47 13.15 -3.72
CA ASN A 174 -0.20 13.65 -4.23
C ASN A 174 0.95 12.69 -3.88
N TYR A 175 2.12 12.93 -4.46
CA TYR A 175 3.33 12.17 -4.18
C TYR A 175 3.83 12.39 -2.74
N SER A 176 4.34 11.35 -2.08
CA SER A 176 4.82 11.39 -0.70
C SER A 176 6.18 10.71 -0.55
N LEU A 177 7.23 11.50 -0.43
CA LEU A 177 8.56 10.97 -0.08
C LEU A 177 8.62 10.50 1.37
N GLN A 178 7.88 11.15 2.27
CA GLN A 178 7.80 10.74 3.68
C GLN A 178 7.26 9.31 3.84
N THR A 179 6.23 8.93 3.08
CA THR A 179 5.72 7.55 3.09
C THR A 179 6.75 6.58 2.52
N ALA A 180 7.50 6.97 1.48
CA ALA A 180 8.58 6.17 0.90
C ALA A 180 9.69 5.89 1.93
N ASP A 181 10.10 6.89 2.71
CA ASP A 181 11.10 6.75 3.77
C ASP A 181 10.66 5.75 4.85
N ILE A 182 9.40 5.83 5.30
CA ILE A 182 8.83 4.90 6.27
C ILE A 182 8.87 3.46 5.75
N ILE A 183 8.50 3.24 4.48
CA ILE A 183 8.52 1.91 3.86
C ILE A 183 9.96 1.39 3.72
N SER A 184 10.90 2.25 3.35
CA SER A 184 12.32 1.88 3.28
C SER A 184 12.82 1.39 4.65
N GLU A 185 12.43 2.05 5.74
CA GLU A 185 12.77 1.63 7.09
C GLU A 185 12.09 0.31 7.54
N MET A 186 10.91 -0.02 7.00
CA MET A 186 10.25 -1.31 7.28
C MET A 186 11.06 -2.50 6.76
N ASN A 187 11.88 -2.30 5.72
CA ASN A 187 12.61 -3.36 5.04
C ASN A 187 14.03 -3.58 5.58
N THR A 188 14.43 -2.90 6.66
CA THR A 188 15.75 -3.08 7.27
C THR A 188 15.76 -4.27 8.24
N ASP A 189 16.49 -5.33 7.90
CA ASP A 189 16.64 -6.60 8.69
C ASP A 189 17.67 -6.48 9.83
N LEU A 190 17.62 -5.42 10.63
CA LEU A 190 18.61 -5.17 11.68
C LEU A 190 18.22 -5.68 13.08
N PHE A 191 17.06 -6.34 13.22
CA PHE A 191 16.50 -6.66 14.54
C PHE A 191 16.24 -8.16 14.72
N SER A 192 16.26 -8.62 16.00
CA SER A 192 15.70 -9.92 16.35
C SER A 192 14.19 -9.97 16.04
N ASP A 193 13.65 -11.18 15.87
CA ASP A 193 12.23 -11.39 15.46
C ASP A 193 11.23 -10.56 16.26
N PHE A 194 11.39 -10.50 17.58
CA PHE A 194 10.50 -9.72 18.45
C PHE A 194 10.60 -8.20 18.19
N LEU A 195 11.82 -7.67 18.09
CA LEU A 195 12.04 -6.24 17.82
C LEU A 195 11.62 -5.89 16.40
N ARG A 196 11.80 -6.82 15.46
CA ARG A 196 11.32 -6.68 14.07
C ARG A 196 9.81 -6.55 14.03
N ALA A 197 9.06 -7.40 14.74
CA ALA A 197 7.60 -7.33 14.81
C ALA A 197 7.13 -5.98 15.37
N LEU A 198 7.73 -5.50 16.47
CA LEU A 198 7.42 -4.18 17.04
C LEU A 198 7.76 -3.04 16.09
N LYS A 199 8.88 -3.11 15.38
CA LYS A 199 9.29 -2.11 14.39
C LYS A 199 8.30 -2.06 13.24
N LEU A 200 7.90 -3.19 12.69
CA LEU A 200 6.92 -3.28 11.59
C LEU A 200 5.56 -2.70 12.00
N GLU A 201 5.03 -3.04 13.19
CA GLU A 201 3.78 -2.45 13.70
C GLU A 201 3.91 -0.94 13.87
N SER A 202 5.02 -0.47 14.45
CA SER A 202 5.29 0.96 14.63
C SER A 202 5.31 1.71 13.30
N GLN A 203 5.96 1.17 12.28
CA GLN A 203 6.03 1.80 10.96
C GLN A 203 4.69 1.75 10.22
N ALA A 204 3.93 0.66 10.35
CA ALA A 204 2.58 0.59 9.78
C ALA A 204 1.65 1.66 10.38
N LEU A 205 1.70 1.87 11.70
CA LEU A 205 0.95 2.93 12.36
C LEU A 205 1.43 4.33 11.94
N ASN A 206 2.74 4.53 11.79
CA ASN A 206 3.32 5.78 11.30
C ASN A 206 2.87 6.07 9.86
N MET A 207 2.94 5.05 8.97
CA MET A 207 2.43 5.15 7.59
C MET A 207 0.96 5.55 7.56
N LEU A 208 0.11 4.93 8.41
CA LEU A 208 -1.30 5.29 8.52
C LEU A 208 -1.50 6.74 8.91
N CYS A 209 -0.77 7.24 9.93
CA CYS A 209 -0.85 8.62 10.38
C CYS A 209 -0.49 9.59 9.24
N VAL A 210 0.64 9.34 8.57
CA VAL A 210 1.11 10.20 7.46
C VAL A 210 0.11 10.23 6.31
N GLN A 211 -0.46 9.08 5.94
CA GLN A 211 -1.44 9.02 4.84
C GLN A 211 -2.77 9.68 5.21
N ILE A 212 -3.20 9.60 6.47
CA ILE A 212 -4.39 10.32 6.96
C ILE A 212 -4.14 11.83 6.91
N ASP A 213 -3.02 12.30 7.46
CA ASP A 213 -2.69 13.73 7.47
C ASP A 213 -2.54 14.28 6.05
N GLN A 214 -1.87 13.55 5.16
CA GLN A 214 -1.75 13.93 3.75
C GLN A 214 -3.11 14.11 3.08
N TYR A 215 -4.06 13.21 3.33
CA TYR A 215 -5.42 13.36 2.77
C TYR A 215 -6.06 14.70 3.17
N ALA A 216 -5.93 15.09 4.45
CA ALA A 216 -6.48 16.36 4.91
C ALA A 216 -5.76 17.57 4.30
N ASP A 217 -4.45 17.48 4.10
CA ASP A 217 -3.66 18.54 3.50
C ASP A 217 -3.94 18.69 2.01
N ASP A 218 -4.05 17.58 1.28
CA ASP A 218 -4.42 17.57 -0.14
C ASP A 218 -5.79 18.23 -0.38
N LEU A 219 -6.75 18.02 0.54
CA LEU A 219 -8.06 18.69 0.45
C LEU A 219 -8.00 20.21 0.67
N LYS A 220 -6.99 20.71 1.40
CA LYS A 220 -6.77 22.15 1.63
C LYS A 220 -6.07 22.82 0.45
N ILE A 221 -5.33 22.05 -0.36
CA ILE A 221 -4.62 22.58 -1.52
C ILE A 221 -5.64 23.12 -2.51
N SER A 222 -5.66 24.42 -2.68
CA SER A 222 -6.54 25.05 -3.67
C SER A 222 -6.07 24.65 -5.08
N LYS A 223 -7.00 24.57 -6.04
CA LYS A 223 -6.72 24.24 -7.45
C LYS A 223 -5.66 25.12 -8.11
N ASN A 224 -5.25 26.20 -7.47
CA ASN A 224 -4.28 27.19 -7.97
C ASN A 224 -2.88 27.07 -7.32
N GLN A 225 -2.67 26.15 -6.37
CA GLN A 225 -1.32 25.86 -5.86
C GLN A 225 -0.64 24.86 -6.77
N SER A 226 0.63 25.09 -7.09
CA SER A 226 1.42 24.16 -7.90
C SER A 226 1.60 22.86 -7.12
N VAL A 227 0.95 21.80 -7.60
CA VAL A 227 1.24 20.45 -7.14
C VAL A 227 2.62 20.07 -7.69
N ILE A 228 3.50 19.57 -6.84
CA ILE A 228 4.80 19.03 -7.27
C ILE A 228 4.54 17.94 -8.32
N ARG A 229 5.14 18.08 -9.49
CA ARG A 229 4.97 17.12 -10.58
C ARG A 229 5.89 15.91 -10.38
N LYS A 230 5.52 14.77 -10.97
CA LYS A 230 6.34 13.55 -10.89
C LYS A 230 7.81 13.81 -11.28
N GLN A 231 8.04 14.55 -12.35
CA GLN A 231 9.39 14.92 -12.81
C GLN A 231 10.22 15.68 -11.76
N GLU A 232 9.57 16.49 -10.92
CA GLU A 232 10.22 17.22 -9.83
C GLU A 232 10.56 16.28 -8.67
N ILE A 233 9.68 15.32 -8.39
CA ILE A 233 9.94 14.24 -7.42
C ILE A 233 11.10 13.37 -7.88
N ASP A 234 11.08 12.91 -9.14
CA ASP A 234 12.16 12.08 -9.71
C ASP A 234 13.52 12.80 -9.61
N LYS A 235 13.56 14.11 -9.88
CA LYS A 235 14.77 14.93 -9.68
C LYS A 235 15.22 14.99 -8.22
N ILE A 236 14.28 15.19 -7.27
CA ILE A 236 14.61 15.24 -5.84
C ILE A 236 15.20 13.90 -5.39
N VAL A 237 14.63 12.79 -5.84
CA VAL A 237 15.12 11.44 -5.52
C VAL A 237 16.53 11.22 -6.08
N ASP A 238 16.78 11.61 -7.35
CA ASP A 238 18.10 11.50 -7.97
C ASP A 238 19.15 12.35 -7.22
N ILE A 239 18.80 13.60 -6.87
CA ILE A 239 19.65 14.47 -6.07
C ILE A 239 19.96 13.84 -4.70
N THR A 240 18.97 13.34 -4.02
CA THR A 240 19.13 12.68 -2.71
C THR A 240 20.06 11.49 -2.83
N GLN A 241 19.87 10.66 -3.85
CA GLN A 241 20.74 9.51 -4.11
C GLN A 241 22.18 9.92 -4.37
N ARG A 242 22.43 10.91 -5.22
CA ARG A 242 23.80 11.44 -5.49
C ARG A 242 24.50 11.91 -4.22
N ILE A 243 23.77 12.62 -3.34
CA ILE A 243 24.32 13.10 -2.05
C ILE A 243 24.63 11.92 -1.14
N THR A 244 23.77 10.91 -1.11
CA THR A 244 23.91 9.74 -0.22
C THR A 244 25.04 8.81 -0.68
N ASP A 245 25.23 8.67 -1.99
CA ASP A 245 26.27 7.80 -2.56
C ASP A 245 27.69 8.31 -2.28
N ASP A 246 27.88 9.64 -2.15
CA ASP A 246 29.18 10.21 -1.78
C ASP A 246 29.04 11.44 -0.87
N LEU A 247 28.97 11.19 0.43
CA LEU A 247 28.88 12.22 1.47
C LEU A 247 30.19 13.06 1.61
N SER A 248 31.28 12.70 0.94
CA SER A 248 32.53 13.46 0.94
C SER A 248 32.52 14.64 -0.04
N VAL A 249 31.61 14.64 -1.00
CA VAL A 249 31.46 15.70 -1.99
C VAL A 249 30.50 16.76 -1.47
N THR A 250 30.92 18.04 -1.58
CA THR A 250 30.05 19.16 -1.27
C THR A 250 29.47 19.70 -2.57
N TYR A 251 28.17 19.59 -2.73
CA TYR A 251 27.44 20.12 -3.87
C TYR A 251 26.92 21.53 -3.59
N THR A 252 26.99 22.39 -4.58
CA THR A 252 26.25 23.65 -4.58
C THR A 252 24.82 23.43 -5.07
N VAL A 253 23.90 24.33 -4.72
CA VAL A 253 22.51 24.27 -5.23
C VAL A 253 22.46 24.30 -6.76
N GLN A 254 23.38 25.02 -7.40
CA GLN A 254 23.47 25.10 -8.87
C GLN A 254 23.85 23.75 -9.46
N GLU A 255 24.84 23.04 -8.93
CA GLU A 255 25.27 21.72 -9.38
C GLU A 255 24.23 20.62 -9.18
N LEU A 256 23.31 20.80 -8.23
CA LEU A 256 22.19 19.88 -7.98
C LEU A 256 20.98 20.20 -8.87
N ALA A 257 20.88 21.41 -9.42
CA ALA A 257 19.75 21.85 -10.24
C ALA A 257 19.91 21.54 -11.72
N ASP A 258 21.15 21.37 -12.18
CA ASP A 258 21.53 21.02 -13.56
C ASP A 258 21.50 19.49 -13.77
#